data_0d4eadea7d412757fed896512af5d60b
#
_entry.id   0d4eadea7d412757fed896512af5d60b
#
_cell.length_a   1.000
_cell.length_b   1.000
_cell.length_c   1.000
_cell.angle_alpha   90.00
_cell.angle_beta   90.00
_cell.angle_gamma   90.00
#
_symmetry.space_group_name_H-M   'P 1'
#
loop_
_entity.id
_entity.type
_entity.pdbx_description
1 polymer ?
#
loop_
_entity_poly.entity_id
_entity_poly.type
_entity_poly.pdbx_seq_one_letter_code
_entity_poly.pdbx_strand_id
1 'polypeptide(L)'
;MTRPLVRIAARMTGCGLLIATPFAASTAYAEEDAGEETTAQASAPTSVQTSVIAPAPAASNEKPAARETLTGNWGGLRSDLKQDGVTIRGDYVSESFSAVDGGQRRGTTYVHQLRLGADFDMEKLTGWQGGIVHVTFNDRRGVGISSDFVGNRLPIQEAAGGYYARLTEASVEQNLMGGKLNFRVGYFAMGNDLGGQPIGCNFVNAAFCAHPLSMSGDSGWYNYPNARWGVAVRYKLRPDVVLRTGVYQVNPRLNDEKNAWNPFAGGTIGVLLPFEVEYDPGTRPGSRVLPGHYKVGVYYDTARVPKQGGGGTVRGRGGFYILADQMIYREGDSSRGVSLFGQFTANPQVSGQISRWYAGGVIKIGTFKGRDADTIGLGFTHAVVDPRLRRFHVDTAPVPGSYASLPAGETALELSYGFQANRWLVIRPDVQYIIDPGAFGFRSTPNALALGLQVRMQL
;
A
#
# COMPACT_ATOMS: atom_id res chain seq x y z
N MET A 1 15.45 0.42 38.68
CA MET A 1 15.15 0.77 37.30
C MET A 1 14.06 -0.12 36.65
N THR A 2 13.16 -0.74 37.42
CA THR A 2 12.14 -1.72 36.95
C THR A 2 10.69 -1.21 37.07
N ARG A 3 10.49 0.10 37.26
CA ARG A 3 9.16 0.66 37.59
C ARG A 3 8.20 0.96 36.43
N PRO A 4 8.58 1.28 35.18
CA PRO A 4 7.60 1.61 34.13
C PRO A 4 6.81 0.40 33.61
N LEU A 5 7.45 -0.75 33.39
CA LEU A 5 6.77 -1.95 32.87
C LEU A 5 5.70 -2.52 33.81
N VAL A 6 5.95 -2.47 35.14
CA VAL A 6 4.97 -2.93 36.16
C VAL A 6 3.75 -2.01 36.23
N ARG A 7 3.91 -0.70 36.01
CA ARG A 7 2.77 0.23 35.95
C ARG A 7 1.88 0.03 34.73
N ILE A 8 2.48 -0.30 33.58
CA ILE A 8 1.75 -0.59 32.33
C ILE A 8 0.89 -1.84 32.50
N ALA A 9 1.45 -2.92 33.06
CA ALA A 9 0.71 -4.17 33.32
C ALA A 9 -0.44 -3.98 34.30
N ALA A 10 -0.26 -3.19 35.36
CA ALA A 10 -1.30 -2.95 36.37
C ALA A 10 -2.47 -2.09 35.85
N ARG A 11 -2.23 -1.22 34.84
CA ARG A 11 -3.30 -0.39 34.24
C ARG A 11 -4.08 -1.11 33.13
N MET A 12 -3.48 -2.11 32.47
CA MET A 12 -4.16 -2.90 31.45
C MET A 12 -5.17 -3.93 32.02
N THR A 13 -5.06 -4.31 33.31
CA THR A 13 -5.95 -5.30 33.95
C THR A 13 -7.37 -4.75 34.21
N GLY A 14 -7.61 -3.46 34.09
CA GLY A 14 -8.90 -2.82 34.33
C GLY A 14 -9.76 -2.55 33.08
N CYS A 15 -9.23 -2.77 31.89
CA CYS A 15 -9.97 -2.54 30.64
C CYS A 15 -10.43 -3.90 30.10
N GLY A 16 -11.69 -4.28 30.38
CA GLY A 16 -12.31 -5.51 29.90
C GLY A 16 -12.25 -5.58 28.36
N LEU A 17 -11.42 -6.45 27.86
CA LEU A 17 -11.33 -6.78 26.44
C LEU A 17 -12.57 -7.61 26.08
N LEU A 18 -13.59 -7.00 25.50
CA LEU A 18 -14.69 -7.72 24.84
C LEU A 18 -14.14 -8.40 23.58
N ILE A 19 -13.62 -9.61 23.77
CA ILE A 19 -13.30 -10.50 22.65
C ILE A 19 -14.60 -11.17 22.24
N ALA A 20 -15.16 -10.74 21.12
CA ALA A 20 -16.24 -11.44 20.45
C ALA A 20 -15.70 -12.80 19.96
N THR A 21 -16.22 -13.88 20.52
CA THR A 21 -15.95 -15.24 20.05
C THR A 21 -16.53 -15.45 18.66
N PRO A 22 -15.80 -16.03 17.70
CA PRO A 22 -16.37 -16.38 16.42
C PRO A 22 -17.28 -17.62 16.55
N PHE A 23 -18.51 -17.50 16.10
CA PHE A 23 -19.39 -18.63 15.87
C PHE A 23 -18.80 -19.54 14.79
N ALA A 24 -18.49 -20.76 15.15
CA ALA A 24 -18.17 -21.82 14.22
C ALA A 24 -19.46 -22.32 13.56
N ALA A 25 -19.62 -22.09 12.28
CA ALA A 25 -20.55 -22.81 11.44
C ALA A 25 -19.77 -23.76 10.54
N SER A 26 -19.75 -25.03 10.89
CA SER A 26 -19.28 -26.11 10.03
C SER A 26 -20.35 -26.40 8.97
N THR A 27 -20.00 -26.27 7.70
CA THR A 27 -20.66 -27.02 6.64
C THR A 27 -19.61 -27.66 5.78
N ALA A 28 -19.57 -28.98 5.83
CA ALA A 28 -18.85 -29.83 4.93
C ALA A 28 -19.43 -29.72 3.53
N TYR A 29 -18.63 -29.48 2.52
CA TYR A 29 -18.92 -29.82 1.15
C TYR A 29 -17.73 -30.49 0.48
N ALA A 30 -18.07 -31.46 -0.35
CA ALA A 30 -17.28 -32.49 -0.96
C ALA A 30 -16.13 -31.98 -1.84
N GLU A 31 -15.06 -32.74 -1.80
CA GLU A 31 -13.96 -32.79 -2.76
C GLU A 31 -14.50 -33.03 -4.17
N GLU A 32 -14.14 -32.15 -5.10
CA GLU A 32 -14.05 -32.49 -6.50
C GLU A 32 -12.74 -31.92 -7.05
N ASP A 33 -11.92 -32.84 -7.50
CA ASP A 33 -10.58 -32.68 -8.05
C ASP A 33 -10.66 -31.93 -9.39
N ALA A 34 -10.07 -30.75 -9.49
CA ALA A 34 -9.86 -30.06 -10.76
C ALA A 34 -8.58 -29.21 -10.69
N GLY A 35 -7.66 -29.58 -11.53
CA GLY A 35 -6.45 -29.02 -12.04
C GLY A 35 -5.95 -27.68 -11.49
N GLU A 36 -4.76 -27.74 -10.93
CA GLU A 36 -3.95 -26.66 -10.37
C GLU A 36 -3.47 -25.70 -11.47
N GLU A 37 -4.27 -24.71 -11.83
CA GLU A 37 -3.79 -23.49 -12.46
C GLU A 37 -3.47 -22.47 -11.35
N THR A 38 -2.21 -22.42 -10.97
CA THR A 38 -1.69 -21.42 -10.03
C THR A 38 -1.69 -20.04 -10.69
N THR A 39 -2.85 -19.40 -10.74
CA THR A 39 -2.92 -17.95 -10.96
C THR A 39 -2.38 -17.30 -9.69
N ALA A 40 -1.15 -16.82 -9.74
CA ALA A 40 -0.60 -15.96 -8.72
C ALA A 40 -1.44 -14.68 -8.69
N GLN A 41 -2.46 -14.64 -7.82
CA GLN A 41 -3.18 -13.40 -7.51
C GLN A 41 -2.18 -12.44 -6.90
N ALA A 42 -1.89 -11.37 -7.63
CA ALA A 42 -1.13 -10.26 -7.08
C ALA A 42 -1.95 -9.63 -5.97
N SER A 43 -1.51 -9.86 -4.75
CA SER A 43 -2.03 -9.15 -3.59
C SER A 43 -1.76 -7.66 -3.79
N ALA A 44 -2.81 -6.86 -3.88
CA ALA A 44 -2.71 -5.43 -3.96
C ALA A 44 -2.04 -4.87 -2.69
N PRO A 45 -1.10 -3.96 -2.85
CA PRO A 45 -0.42 -3.37 -1.72
C PRO A 45 -1.18 -2.19 -1.15
N THR A 46 -1.22 -2.09 0.14
CA THR A 46 -1.59 -0.86 0.84
C THR A 46 -0.45 -0.47 1.75
N SER A 47 0.32 0.53 1.38
CA SER A 47 1.08 1.30 2.34
C SER A 47 0.17 2.40 2.85
N VAL A 48 -0.38 2.25 4.03
CA VAL A 48 -0.87 3.40 4.76
C VAL A 48 0.35 4.05 5.38
N GLN A 49 0.98 4.94 4.65
CA GLN A 49 1.77 5.95 5.30
C GLN A 49 0.79 6.76 6.14
N THR A 50 1.09 6.89 7.41
CA THR A 50 0.45 7.88 8.27
C THR A 50 0.51 9.19 7.51
N SER A 51 -0.63 9.68 7.02
CA SER A 51 -0.71 11.04 6.52
C SER A 51 -0.27 11.91 7.69
N VAL A 52 0.92 12.46 7.62
CA VAL A 52 1.35 13.55 8.48
C VAL A 52 0.44 14.71 8.08
N ILE A 53 -0.71 14.80 8.75
CA ILE A 53 -1.50 16.02 8.73
C ILE A 53 -0.63 17.03 9.44
N ALA A 54 -0.09 18.00 8.68
CA ALA A 54 0.62 19.12 9.24
C ALA A 54 -0.25 19.76 10.33
N PRO A 55 0.30 20.10 11.51
CA PRO A 55 -0.49 20.77 12.55
C PRO A 55 -0.96 22.12 12.02
N ALA A 56 -2.27 22.32 12.04
CA ALA A 56 -2.86 23.62 11.80
C ALA A 56 -2.41 24.60 12.90
N PRO A 57 -2.14 25.89 12.58
CA PRO A 57 -1.77 26.87 13.58
C PRO A 57 -2.91 27.02 14.61
N ALA A 58 -2.53 27.08 15.88
CA ALA A 58 -3.42 27.22 17.02
C ALA A 58 -4.24 28.52 16.92
N ALA A 59 -5.56 28.39 16.75
CA ALA A 59 -6.51 29.44 17.04
C ALA A 59 -7.11 29.17 18.42
N SER A 60 -6.82 30.03 19.36
CA SER A 60 -7.37 30.06 20.71
C SER A 60 -8.88 30.34 20.68
N ASN A 61 -9.65 29.29 20.92
CA ASN A 61 -11.00 29.32 21.53
C ASN A 61 -11.35 27.89 21.90
N GLU A 62 -11.52 27.62 23.18
CA GLU A 62 -11.77 26.30 23.77
C GLU A 62 -13.10 25.71 23.30
N LYS A 63 -13.06 25.08 22.12
CA LYS A 63 -13.96 23.99 21.78
C LYS A 63 -13.37 22.70 22.35
N PRO A 64 -14.18 21.76 22.89
CA PRO A 64 -13.65 20.47 23.36
C PRO A 64 -12.76 19.89 22.27
N ALA A 65 -11.52 19.52 22.63
CA ALA A 65 -10.48 19.08 21.70
C ALA A 65 -11.07 18.02 20.76
N ALA A 66 -11.13 18.34 19.47
CA ALA A 66 -11.72 17.46 18.47
C ALA A 66 -10.98 16.12 18.52
N ARG A 67 -11.72 15.01 18.68
CA ARG A 67 -11.15 13.66 18.74
C ARG A 67 -10.28 13.42 17.50
N GLU A 68 -9.04 13.00 17.72
CA GLU A 68 -8.10 12.65 16.63
C GLU A 68 -8.34 11.24 16.11
N THR A 69 -8.99 10.39 16.92
CA THR A 69 -9.29 8.99 16.59
C THR A 69 -10.72 8.66 16.97
N LEU A 70 -11.32 7.66 16.32
CA LEU A 70 -12.67 7.17 16.60
C LEU A 70 -12.84 6.78 18.07
N THR A 71 -11.88 6.04 18.61
CA THR A 71 -11.93 5.52 19.97
C THR A 71 -11.51 6.56 21.04
N GLY A 72 -11.01 7.73 20.61
CA GLY A 72 -10.59 8.81 21.50
C GLY A 72 -9.41 8.48 22.39
N ASN A 73 -9.36 9.08 23.58
CA ASN A 73 -8.22 8.99 24.52
C ASN A 73 -8.37 7.95 25.63
N TRP A 74 -9.43 7.12 25.61
CA TRP A 74 -9.70 6.05 26.60
C TRP A 74 -9.65 6.53 28.06
N GLY A 75 -10.23 7.71 28.35
CA GLY A 75 -10.16 8.32 29.68
C GLY A 75 -8.76 8.76 30.10
N GLY A 76 -7.85 9.03 29.16
CA GLY A 76 -6.46 9.43 29.42
C GLY A 76 -5.43 8.34 29.17
N LEU A 77 -5.82 7.05 29.22
CA LEU A 77 -4.90 5.92 29.09
C LEU A 77 -4.03 5.96 27.83
N ARG A 78 -4.59 6.37 26.68
CA ARG A 78 -3.82 6.47 25.42
C ARG A 78 -2.69 7.49 25.51
N SER A 79 -2.95 8.64 26.13
CA SER A 79 -1.93 9.67 26.39
C SER A 79 -0.87 9.19 27.38
N ASP A 80 -1.30 8.53 28.46
CA ASP A 80 -0.41 7.99 29.47
C ASP A 80 0.53 6.93 28.85
N LEU A 81 -0.01 5.98 28.08
CA LEU A 81 0.79 5.00 27.35
C LEU A 81 1.82 5.65 26.42
N LYS A 82 1.41 6.67 25.67
CA LYS A 82 2.32 7.41 24.77
C LYS A 82 3.41 8.15 25.52
N GLN A 83 3.10 8.72 26.69
CA GLN A 83 4.10 9.36 27.56
C GLN A 83 5.10 8.32 28.09
N ASP A 84 4.59 7.12 28.45
CA ASP A 84 5.40 6.01 28.94
C ASP A 84 6.19 5.28 27.83
N GLY A 85 6.00 5.67 26.54
CA GLY A 85 6.75 5.12 25.41
C GLY A 85 5.99 4.08 24.58
N VAL A 86 4.68 3.89 24.79
CA VAL A 86 3.87 2.96 23.99
C VAL A 86 2.83 3.72 23.17
N THR A 87 2.96 3.69 21.85
CA THR A 87 2.00 4.30 20.93
C THR A 87 1.15 3.22 20.28
N ILE A 88 -0.17 3.22 20.56
CA ILE A 88 -1.12 2.30 19.92
C ILE A 88 -1.63 2.93 18.62
N ARG A 89 -1.54 2.18 17.53
CA ARG A 89 -2.02 2.56 16.18
C ARG A 89 -3.16 1.65 15.76
N GLY A 90 -4.16 2.20 15.09
CA GLY A 90 -5.22 1.44 14.47
C GLY A 90 -5.89 2.21 13.36
N ASP A 91 -6.23 1.52 12.29
CA ASP A 91 -7.04 2.06 11.19
C ASP A 91 -7.96 0.99 10.62
N TYR A 92 -9.07 1.45 10.11
CA TYR A 92 -10.05 0.64 9.41
C TYR A 92 -10.37 1.26 8.06
N VAL A 93 -10.34 0.44 7.02
CA VAL A 93 -10.73 0.82 5.66
C VAL A 93 -11.78 -0.15 5.18
N SER A 94 -12.87 0.38 4.63
CA SER A 94 -13.89 -0.42 3.96
C SER A 94 -14.24 0.17 2.60
N GLU A 95 -14.55 -0.70 1.64
CA GLU A 95 -14.80 -0.33 0.26
C GLU A 95 -15.93 -1.17 -0.31
N SER A 96 -16.97 -0.48 -0.79
CA SER A 96 -18.08 -1.08 -1.52
C SER A 96 -18.05 -0.58 -2.96
N PHE A 97 -17.99 -1.49 -3.93
CA PHE A 97 -17.95 -1.15 -5.35
C PHE A 97 -18.93 -1.98 -6.16
N SER A 98 -19.51 -1.35 -7.19
CA SER A 98 -20.41 -1.95 -8.15
C SER A 98 -19.86 -1.81 -9.56
N ALA A 99 -19.68 -2.91 -10.28
CA ALA A 99 -19.52 -2.91 -11.73
C ALA A 99 -20.89 -2.67 -12.36
N VAL A 100 -21.12 -1.43 -12.80
CA VAL A 100 -22.44 -0.99 -13.29
C VAL A 100 -22.59 -1.18 -14.79
N ASP A 101 -21.46 -1.19 -15.52
CA ASP A 101 -21.43 -1.45 -16.95
C ASP A 101 -20.13 -2.13 -17.38
N GLY A 102 -20.17 -2.94 -18.44
CA GLY A 102 -19.02 -3.65 -19.00
C GLY A 102 -18.43 -4.72 -18.08
N GLY A 103 -17.13 -5.01 -18.28
CA GLY A 103 -16.44 -6.09 -17.58
C GLY A 103 -16.94 -7.48 -17.96
N GLN A 104 -16.70 -8.47 -17.11
CA GLN A 104 -17.18 -9.84 -17.30
C GLN A 104 -18.65 -10.00 -16.92
N ARG A 105 -19.09 -9.30 -15.89
CA ARG A 105 -20.48 -9.27 -15.40
C ARG A 105 -20.71 -8.08 -14.46
N ARG A 106 -21.97 -7.69 -14.33
CA ARG A 106 -22.37 -6.68 -13.33
C ARG A 106 -22.48 -7.31 -11.94
N GLY A 107 -22.21 -6.50 -10.92
CA GLY A 107 -22.38 -6.93 -9.53
C GLY A 107 -21.69 -5.97 -8.55
N THR A 108 -21.90 -6.25 -7.27
CA THR A 108 -21.40 -5.43 -6.16
C THR A 108 -20.60 -6.29 -5.21
N THR A 109 -19.48 -5.76 -4.72
CA THR A 109 -18.67 -6.40 -3.69
C THR A 109 -18.39 -5.44 -2.54
N TYR A 110 -18.04 -6.03 -1.40
CA TYR A 110 -17.58 -5.33 -0.21
C TYR A 110 -16.31 -5.96 0.29
N VAL A 111 -15.32 -5.12 0.61
CA VAL A 111 -14.09 -5.53 1.25
C VAL A 111 -13.76 -4.60 2.40
N HIS A 112 -13.04 -5.10 3.39
CA HIS A 112 -12.51 -4.26 4.44
C HIS A 112 -11.16 -4.74 4.95
N GLN A 113 -10.46 -3.82 5.63
CA GLN A 113 -9.19 -4.05 6.28
C GLN A 113 -9.22 -3.41 7.67
N LEU A 114 -8.80 -4.17 8.67
CA LEU A 114 -8.46 -3.68 9.99
C LEU A 114 -6.96 -3.83 10.20
N ARG A 115 -6.28 -2.75 10.58
CA ARG A 115 -4.88 -2.77 10.98
C ARG A 115 -4.77 -2.31 12.43
N LEU A 116 -4.03 -3.08 13.23
CA LEU A 116 -3.71 -2.74 14.61
C LEU A 116 -2.20 -2.89 14.83
N GLY A 117 -1.60 -1.94 15.53
CA GLY A 117 -0.18 -1.98 15.82
C GLY A 117 0.20 -1.20 17.07
N ALA A 118 1.42 -1.44 17.51
CA ALA A 118 2.03 -0.71 18.61
C ALA A 118 3.49 -0.38 18.29
N ASP A 119 3.92 0.83 18.67
CA ASP A 119 5.30 1.28 18.64
C ASP A 119 5.78 1.44 20.08
N PHE A 120 6.95 0.88 20.38
CA PHE A 120 7.58 0.92 21.68
C PHE A 120 8.85 1.78 21.58
N ASP A 121 8.82 2.95 22.19
CA ASP A 121 9.96 3.86 22.32
C ASP A 121 10.89 3.29 23.40
N MET A 122 11.98 2.68 22.95
CA MET A 122 12.90 1.97 23.83
C MET A 122 13.72 2.90 24.70
N GLU A 123 13.89 4.18 24.31
CA GLU A 123 14.55 5.18 25.15
C GLU A 123 13.73 5.45 26.42
N LYS A 124 12.41 5.59 26.28
CA LYS A 124 11.51 5.80 27.42
C LYS A 124 11.32 4.55 28.26
N LEU A 125 11.26 3.37 27.61
CA LEU A 125 10.98 2.11 28.29
C LEU A 125 12.20 1.53 29.01
N THR A 126 13.38 1.62 28.38
CA THR A 126 14.58 0.92 28.84
C THR A 126 15.84 1.79 28.92
N GLY A 127 15.80 3.03 28.40
CA GLY A 127 16.97 3.90 28.25
C GLY A 127 17.80 3.64 26.98
N TRP A 128 17.33 2.78 26.08
CA TRP A 128 18.00 2.51 24.80
C TRP A 128 17.72 3.65 23.81
N GLN A 129 18.69 4.57 23.68
CA GLN A 129 18.56 5.79 22.90
C GLN A 129 18.33 5.51 21.42
N GLY A 130 17.27 6.14 20.85
CA GLY A 130 16.93 6.09 19.44
C GLY A 130 16.40 4.74 18.95
N GLY A 131 16.18 3.77 19.86
CA GLY A 131 15.59 2.46 19.54
C GLY A 131 14.06 2.51 19.53
N ILE A 132 13.42 1.90 18.53
CA ILE A 132 11.96 1.73 18.45
C ILE A 132 11.67 0.30 18.03
N VAL A 133 10.72 -0.36 18.71
CA VAL A 133 10.20 -1.67 18.30
C VAL A 133 8.80 -1.49 17.73
N HIS A 134 8.55 -2.11 16.59
CA HIS A 134 7.27 -2.05 15.88
C HIS A 134 6.63 -3.43 15.82
N VAL A 135 5.33 -3.51 16.12
CA VAL A 135 4.51 -4.71 15.94
C VAL A 135 3.21 -4.29 15.27
N THR A 136 2.83 -4.96 14.18
CA THR A 136 1.60 -4.65 13.45
C THR A 136 0.93 -5.92 12.95
N PHE A 137 -0.38 -5.98 13.09
CA PHE A 137 -1.25 -7.03 12.57
C PHE A 137 -2.24 -6.42 11.59
N ASN A 138 -2.68 -7.23 10.63
CA ASN A 138 -3.68 -6.86 9.66
C ASN A 138 -4.71 -7.98 9.51
N ASP A 139 -5.98 -7.61 9.38
CA ASP A 139 -7.07 -8.50 8.97
C ASP A 139 -7.76 -7.91 7.74
N ARG A 140 -7.79 -8.67 6.64
CA ARG A 140 -8.52 -8.33 5.42
C ARG A 140 -9.63 -9.31 5.17
N ARG A 141 -10.80 -8.81 4.73
CA ARG A 141 -11.96 -9.63 4.42
C ARG A 141 -12.66 -9.13 3.15
N GLY A 142 -13.23 -10.07 2.42
CA GLY A 142 -14.03 -9.82 1.24
C GLY A 142 -13.28 -10.04 -0.08
N VAL A 143 -14.06 -10.25 -1.14
CA VAL A 143 -13.56 -10.42 -2.53
C VAL A 143 -13.64 -9.09 -3.25
N GLY A 144 -12.54 -8.70 -3.91
CA GLY A 144 -12.52 -7.49 -4.73
C GLY A 144 -13.34 -7.65 -6.02
N ILE A 145 -13.87 -6.54 -6.50
CA ILE A 145 -14.69 -6.51 -7.73
C ILE A 145 -13.89 -6.85 -8.99
N SER A 146 -12.57 -6.64 -8.95
CA SER A 146 -11.68 -6.81 -10.11
C SER A 146 -11.64 -8.24 -10.63
N SER A 147 -11.52 -9.26 -9.76
CA SER A 147 -11.43 -10.67 -10.18
C SER A 147 -12.76 -11.20 -10.68
N ASP A 148 -13.84 -10.92 -9.97
CA ASP A 148 -15.10 -11.66 -10.14
C ASP A 148 -16.08 -10.97 -11.10
N PHE A 149 -15.94 -9.68 -11.31
CA PHE A 149 -16.89 -8.89 -12.08
C PHE A 149 -16.26 -8.13 -13.25
N VAL A 150 -15.12 -7.51 -13.07
CA VAL A 150 -14.48 -6.68 -14.11
C VAL A 150 -13.51 -7.50 -14.95
N GLY A 151 -12.68 -8.33 -14.32
CA GLY A 151 -11.66 -9.14 -15.00
C GLY A 151 -10.36 -8.39 -15.28
N ASN A 152 -10.13 -7.29 -14.58
CA ASN A 152 -8.97 -6.44 -14.75
C ASN A 152 -7.79 -6.82 -13.82
N ARG A 153 -6.59 -6.44 -14.22
CA ARG A 153 -5.32 -6.70 -13.50
C ARG A 153 -5.03 -5.65 -12.43
N LEU A 154 -5.44 -4.39 -12.64
CA LEU A 154 -5.20 -3.26 -11.75
C LEU A 154 -6.33 -3.16 -10.73
N PRO A 155 -6.15 -3.62 -9.46
CA PRO A 155 -7.26 -3.80 -8.54
C PRO A 155 -7.98 -2.48 -8.24
N ILE A 156 -9.29 -2.45 -8.49
CA ILE A 156 -10.18 -1.30 -8.23
C ILE A 156 -10.20 -0.95 -6.75
N GLN A 157 -10.12 -1.95 -5.87
CA GLN A 157 -10.21 -1.80 -4.42
C GLN A 157 -8.85 -2.09 -3.78
N GLU A 158 -8.29 -1.12 -3.05
CA GLU A 158 -6.98 -1.27 -2.39
C GLU A 158 -7.00 -2.24 -1.19
N ALA A 159 -8.14 -2.34 -0.50
CA ALA A 159 -8.31 -3.24 0.64
C ALA A 159 -8.60 -4.69 0.22
N ALA A 160 -8.80 -4.97 -1.07
CA ALA A 160 -9.00 -6.32 -1.57
C ALA A 160 -7.75 -7.20 -1.44
N GLY A 161 -7.92 -8.50 -1.40
CA GLY A 161 -6.82 -9.47 -1.39
C GLY A 161 -6.51 -10.04 -0.02
N GLY A 162 -7.42 -10.84 0.50
CA GLY A 162 -7.24 -11.64 1.70
C GLY A 162 -8.54 -11.96 2.42
N TYR A 163 -8.49 -13.05 3.17
CA TYR A 163 -9.62 -13.50 4.01
C TYR A 163 -9.16 -13.86 5.42
N TYR A 164 -7.97 -13.40 5.83
CA TYR A 164 -7.33 -13.85 7.05
C TYR A 164 -6.52 -12.75 7.71
N ALA A 165 -6.39 -12.89 9.02
CA ALA A 165 -5.50 -12.05 9.81
C ALA A 165 -4.05 -12.54 9.69
N ARG A 166 -3.10 -11.60 9.71
CA ARG A 166 -1.67 -11.90 9.62
C ARG A 166 -0.81 -10.92 10.40
N LEU A 167 0.38 -11.42 10.79
CA LEU A 167 1.48 -10.57 11.22
C LEU A 167 2.03 -9.80 10.00
N THR A 168 2.08 -8.48 10.08
CA THR A 168 2.58 -7.62 8.98
C THR A 168 3.83 -6.88 9.35
N GLU A 169 4.17 -6.87 10.64
CA GLU A 169 5.39 -6.26 11.12
C GLU A 169 5.79 -6.78 12.49
N ALA A 170 7.08 -7.11 12.62
CA ALA A 170 7.81 -7.29 13.86
C ALA A 170 9.25 -6.83 13.59
N SER A 171 9.56 -5.58 13.88
CA SER A 171 10.83 -4.97 13.51
C SER A 171 11.39 -4.08 14.61
N VAL A 172 12.69 -3.86 14.54
CA VAL A 172 13.43 -2.95 15.40
C VAL A 172 14.05 -1.86 14.52
N GLU A 173 13.82 -0.63 14.90
CA GLU A 173 14.38 0.55 14.27
C GLU A 173 15.40 1.20 15.20
N GLN A 174 16.55 1.65 14.66
CA GLN A 174 17.59 2.37 15.36
C GLN A 174 17.89 3.68 14.64
N ASN A 175 17.68 4.77 15.33
CA ASN A 175 18.05 6.11 14.88
C ASN A 175 19.41 6.49 15.44
N LEU A 176 20.32 6.94 14.58
CA LEU A 176 21.69 7.34 14.89
C LEU A 176 21.99 8.72 14.30
N MET A 177 23.09 9.34 14.75
CA MET A 177 23.60 10.61 14.23
C MET A 177 22.55 11.74 14.25
N GLY A 178 21.74 11.81 15.32
CA GLY A 178 20.64 12.80 15.40
C GLY A 178 19.56 12.59 14.35
N GLY A 179 19.25 11.34 13.97
CA GLY A 179 18.24 10.98 12.99
C GLY A 179 18.69 11.11 11.52
N LYS A 180 19.99 11.36 11.26
CA LYS A 180 20.54 11.33 9.89
C LYS A 180 20.64 9.91 9.34
N LEU A 181 20.98 8.95 10.18
CA LEU A 181 21.10 7.55 9.82
C LEU A 181 20.07 6.74 10.58
N ASN A 182 19.32 5.93 9.86
CA ASN A 182 18.28 5.05 10.39
C ASN A 182 18.48 3.64 9.84
N PHE A 183 18.45 2.66 10.72
CA PHE A 183 18.44 1.23 10.42
C PHE A 183 17.16 0.62 10.90
N ARG A 184 16.58 -0.28 10.10
CA ARG A 184 15.44 -1.11 10.47
C ARG A 184 15.74 -2.56 10.14
N VAL A 185 15.54 -3.45 11.10
CA VAL A 185 15.80 -4.89 10.96
C VAL A 185 14.60 -5.66 11.48
N GLY A 186 14.20 -6.70 10.77
CA GLY A 186 13.10 -7.55 11.21
C GLY A 186 12.21 -8.05 10.07
N TYR A 187 10.97 -8.34 10.42
CA TYR A 187 9.92 -8.78 9.50
C TYR A 187 8.99 -7.59 9.22
N PHE A 188 9.02 -7.05 8.01
CA PHE A 188 8.23 -5.87 7.62
C PHE A 188 8.04 -5.75 6.11
N ALA A 189 7.09 -4.93 5.68
CA ALA A 189 6.83 -4.66 4.27
C ALA A 189 7.77 -3.57 3.76
N MET A 190 8.65 -3.91 2.80
CA MET A 190 9.62 -2.97 2.24
C MET A 190 9.00 -1.77 1.51
N GLY A 191 7.83 -1.96 0.91
CA GLY A 191 7.12 -0.89 0.19
C GLY A 191 6.65 0.26 1.09
N ASN A 192 6.75 0.12 2.43
CA ASN A 192 6.53 1.23 3.35
C ASN A 192 7.71 2.22 3.35
N ASP A 193 8.91 1.76 3.01
CA ASP A 193 10.14 2.54 3.09
C ASP A 193 10.68 2.96 1.71
N LEU A 194 10.35 2.21 0.66
CA LEU A 194 10.91 2.34 -0.69
C LEU A 194 9.80 2.41 -1.75
N GLY A 195 10.01 3.23 -2.77
CA GLY A 195 9.13 3.31 -3.93
C GLY A 195 7.73 3.87 -3.66
N GLY A 196 7.46 4.36 -2.44
CA GLY A 196 6.15 4.89 -2.07
C GLY A 196 5.90 6.31 -2.59
N GLN A 197 4.64 6.58 -3.00
CA GLN A 197 4.18 7.90 -3.40
C GLN A 197 2.87 8.26 -2.68
N PRO A 198 2.94 8.92 -1.50
CA PRO A 198 1.77 9.16 -0.63
C PRO A 198 0.61 9.90 -1.28
N ILE A 199 0.89 10.80 -2.21
CA ILE A 199 -0.16 11.57 -2.90
C ILE A 199 -1.14 10.65 -3.66
N GLY A 200 -0.67 9.50 -4.14
CA GLY A 200 -1.50 8.49 -4.80
C GLY A 200 -2.56 7.87 -3.89
N CYS A 201 -2.41 7.96 -2.55
CA CYS A 201 -3.41 7.44 -1.61
C CYS A 201 -4.67 8.34 -1.47
N ASN A 202 -4.78 9.38 -2.30
CA ASN A 202 -6.03 10.09 -2.53
C ASN A 202 -6.98 9.36 -3.48
N PHE A 203 -6.56 8.25 -4.05
CA PHE A 203 -7.32 7.34 -4.89
C PHE A 203 -7.65 6.05 -4.16
N VAL A 204 -8.61 5.27 -4.69
CA VAL A 204 -9.02 3.97 -4.16
C VAL A 204 -8.41 2.81 -4.94
N ASN A 205 -8.17 2.99 -6.24
CA ASN A 205 -7.51 1.95 -7.02
C ASN A 205 -6.10 1.69 -6.48
N ALA A 206 -5.82 0.43 -6.19
CA ALA A 206 -4.55 -0.01 -5.63
C ALA A 206 -3.32 0.35 -6.49
N ALA A 207 -3.56 0.71 -7.74
CA ALA A 207 -2.52 1.12 -8.67
C ALA A 207 -1.88 2.49 -8.35
N PHE A 208 -2.57 3.36 -7.62
CA PHE A 208 -2.08 4.70 -7.30
C PHE A 208 -1.41 4.79 -5.94
N CYS A 209 -2.01 4.15 -4.92
CA CYS A 209 -1.50 4.23 -3.55
C CYS A 209 -0.28 3.34 -3.37
N ALA A 210 0.69 3.79 -2.60
CA ALA A 210 1.96 3.15 -2.31
C ALA A 210 2.96 3.19 -3.47
N HIS A 211 3.50 2.04 -3.88
CA HIS A 211 4.46 1.91 -4.97
C HIS A 211 3.75 1.36 -6.22
N PRO A 212 4.32 1.55 -7.41
CA PRO A 212 3.78 0.98 -8.64
C PRO A 212 3.61 -0.55 -8.56
N LEU A 213 2.41 -1.05 -8.86
CA LEU A 213 2.07 -2.48 -8.78
C LEU A 213 2.91 -3.38 -9.69
N SER A 214 3.46 -2.82 -10.76
CA SER A 214 4.36 -3.51 -11.66
C SER A 214 5.60 -4.07 -10.95
N MET A 215 6.11 -3.39 -9.93
CA MET A 215 7.29 -3.84 -9.17
C MET A 215 6.97 -5.07 -8.32
N SER A 216 5.85 -5.06 -7.61
CA SER A 216 5.44 -6.19 -6.76
C SER A 216 4.91 -7.38 -7.52
N GLY A 217 4.33 -7.18 -8.70
CA GLY A 217 3.88 -8.26 -9.56
C GLY A 217 5.00 -9.00 -10.28
N ASP A 218 6.13 -8.33 -10.51
CA ASP A 218 7.16 -8.79 -11.44
C ASP A 218 8.53 -9.02 -10.82
N SER A 219 8.66 -8.82 -9.50
CA SER A 219 9.91 -9.03 -8.77
C SER A 219 9.66 -9.58 -7.36
N GLY A 220 10.72 -9.71 -6.57
CA GLY A 220 10.64 -10.01 -5.14
C GLY A 220 10.24 -8.80 -4.28
N TRP A 221 9.68 -7.76 -4.86
CA TRP A 221 9.16 -6.60 -4.16
C TRP A 221 7.86 -6.95 -3.44
N TYR A 222 7.81 -6.76 -2.13
CA TYR A 222 6.63 -7.08 -1.35
C TYR A 222 6.12 -5.87 -0.59
N ASN A 223 4.81 -5.71 -0.60
CA ASN A 223 4.12 -4.64 0.08
C ASN A 223 3.22 -5.14 1.20
N TYR A 224 2.91 -4.20 2.07
CA TYR A 224 1.84 -4.35 3.03
C TYR A 224 0.54 -4.89 2.34
N PRO A 225 -0.13 -5.90 2.91
CA PRO A 225 0.13 -6.52 4.22
C PRO A 225 1.19 -7.65 4.20
N ASN A 226 1.88 -7.87 3.09
CA ASN A 226 2.88 -8.92 2.97
C ASN A 226 4.23 -8.40 3.47
N ALA A 227 4.76 -9.02 4.51
CA ALA A 227 6.05 -8.70 5.08
C ALA A 227 7.11 -9.76 4.76
N ARG A 228 8.37 -9.38 4.89
CA ARG A 228 9.55 -10.24 4.72
C ARG A 228 10.62 -9.87 5.73
N TRP A 229 11.50 -10.80 6.01
CA TRP A 229 12.73 -10.48 6.73
C TRP A 229 13.59 -9.56 5.89
N GLY A 230 14.13 -8.52 6.53
CA GLY A 230 14.96 -7.56 5.84
C GLY A 230 15.73 -6.63 6.76
N VAL A 231 16.64 -5.93 6.12
CA VAL A 231 17.38 -4.80 6.69
C VAL A 231 17.16 -3.62 5.76
N ALA A 232 16.69 -2.51 6.31
CA ALA A 232 16.55 -1.24 5.61
C ALA A 232 17.53 -0.22 6.19
N VAL A 233 18.07 0.63 5.33
CA VAL A 233 18.97 1.73 5.70
C VAL A 233 18.46 3.00 5.02
N ARG A 234 18.27 4.05 5.81
CA ARG A 234 17.93 5.39 5.33
C ARG A 234 18.98 6.38 5.82
N TYR A 235 19.54 7.13 4.89
CA TYR A 235 20.55 8.15 5.18
C TYR A 235 20.13 9.51 4.63
N LYS A 236 19.97 10.50 5.50
CA LYS A 236 19.74 11.90 5.13
C LYS A 236 21.04 12.55 4.77
N LEU A 237 21.39 12.57 3.48
CA LEU A 237 22.60 13.21 2.97
C LEU A 237 22.54 14.73 3.19
N ARG A 238 21.37 15.31 2.91
CA ARG A 238 21.01 16.71 3.17
C ARG A 238 19.57 16.76 3.72
N PRO A 239 19.12 17.90 4.25
CA PRO A 239 17.72 18.01 4.72
C PRO A 239 16.65 17.72 3.66
N ASP A 240 16.99 17.86 2.40
CA ASP A 240 16.15 17.68 1.22
C ASP A 240 16.60 16.51 0.31
N VAL A 241 17.60 15.72 0.72
CA VAL A 241 18.06 14.55 -0.05
C VAL A 241 18.21 13.35 0.87
N VAL A 242 17.49 12.29 0.55
CA VAL A 242 17.49 11.03 1.30
C VAL A 242 17.92 9.88 0.40
N LEU A 243 18.82 9.05 0.89
CA LEU A 243 19.24 7.81 0.27
C LEU A 243 18.59 6.65 1.04
N ARG A 244 18.04 5.67 0.32
CA ARG A 244 17.50 4.45 0.90
C ARG A 244 18.04 3.23 0.19
N THR A 245 18.33 2.19 0.97
CA THR A 245 18.73 0.88 0.45
C THR A 245 18.35 -0.21 1.43
N GLY A 246 18.56 -1.45 1.06
CA GLY A 246 18.30 -2.57 1.96
C GLY A 246 18.58 -3.92 1.33
N VAL A 247 18.36 -4.96 2.13
CA VAL A 247 18.40 -6.37 1.71
C VAL A 247 17.14 -7.03 2.23
N TYR A 248 16.35 -7.63 1.36
CA TYR A 248 15.05 -8.21 1.72
C TYR A 248 14.94 -9.64 1.19
N GLN A 249 14.42 -10.50 2.03
CA GLN A 249 14.16 -11.89 1.68
C GLN A 249 13.13 -11.99 0.53
N VAL A 250 13.43 -12.80 -0.48
CA VAL A 250 12.45 -13.22 -1.50
C VAL A 250 11.92 -14.59 -1.14
N ASN A 251 10.70 -14.64 -0.59
CA ASN A 251 10.05 -15.86 -0.14
C ASN A 251 8.56 -15.84 -0.49
N PRO A 252 8.13 -16.45 -1.63
CA PRO A 252 6.73 -16.46 -2.04
C PRO A 252 5.80 -17.16 -1.04
N ARG A 253 6.28 -18.17 -0.32
CA ARG A 253 5.45 -18.94 0.64
C ARG A 253 4.92 -18.11 1.81
N LEU A 254 5.53 -16.97 2.11
CA LEU A 254 5.03 -16.07 3.13
C LEU A 254 3.77 -15.31 2.68
N ASN A 255 3.31 -15.46 1.43
CA ASN A 255 2.01 -14.98 0.97
C ASN A 255 0.87 -15.96 1.30
N ASP A 256 1.19 -17.24 1.52
CA ASP A 256 0.19 -18.26 1.79
C ASP A 256 -0.52 -17.98 3.11
N GLU A 257 -1.83 -18.24 3.18
CA GLU A 257 -2.64 -18.07 4.39
C GLU A 257 -2.11 -18.90 5.56
N LYS A 258 -1.73 -20.17 5.33
CA LYS A 258 -1.15 -21.06 6.34
C LYS A 258 0.10 -20.51 7.02
N ASN A 259 0.79 -19.56 6.38
CA ASN A 259 2.00 -18.91 6.89
C ASN A 259 1.74 -17.50 7.42
N ALA A 260 0.49 -17.08 7.53
CA ALA A 260 0.11 -15.72 7.94
C ALA A 260 0.70 -15.30 9.31
N TRP A 261 0.89 -16.28 10.22
CA TRP A 261 1.45 -16.09 11.56
C TRP A 261 2.81 -16.75 11.74
N ASN A 262 3.40 -17.32 10.66
CA ASN A 262 4.69 -17.96 10.68
C ASN A 262 5.72 -17.19 9.83
N PRO A 263 6.35 -16.15 10.37
CA PRO A 263 7.36 -15.37 9.65
C PRO A 263 8.64 -16.18 9.33
N PHE A 264 8.81 -17.36 9.95
CA PHE A 264 9.94 -18.26 9.75
C PHE A 264 9.67 -19.39 8.76
N ALA A 265 8.54 -19.35 8.03
CA ALA A 265 8.25 -20.36 7.01
C ALA A 265 9.38 -20.42 5.98
N GLY A 266 9.86 -21.63 5.72
CA GLY A 266 10.88 -21.89 4.70
C GLY A 266 10.41 -21.52 3.29
N GLY A 267 11.32 -21.51 2.31
CA GLY A 267 11.00 -21.21 0.90
C GLY A 267 11.64 -19.93 0.37
N THR A 268 12.72 -19.47 1.01
CA THR A 268 13.55 -18.39 0.48
C THR A 268 14.21 -18.83 -0.83
N ILE A 269 14.01 -18.04 -1.89
CA ILE A 269 14.55 -18.31 -3.24
C ILE A 269 15.58 -17.26 -3.70
N GLY A 270 15.78 -16.20 -2.92
CA GLY A 270 16.72 -15.13 -3.22
C GLY A 270 16.62 -13.97 -2.26
N VAL A 271 17.29 -12.88 -2.62
CA VAL A 271 17.22 -11.58 -1.94
C VAL A 271 16.96 -10.48 -2.95
N LEU A 272 16.24 -9.45 -2.53
CA LEU A 272 16.00 -8.22 -3.26
C LEU A 272 16.88 -7.10 -2.70
N LEU A 273 17.57 -6.40 -3.59
CA LEU A 273 18.53 -5.32 -3.30
C LEU A 273 18.04 -4.03 -3.98
N PRO A 274 17.28 -3.17 -3.31
CA PRO A 274 16.87 -1.88 -3.84
C PRO A 274 17.86 -0.77 -3.48
N PHE A 275 17.88 0.28 -4.31
CA PHE A 275 18.52 1.57 -3.99
C PHE A 275 17.64 2.71 -4.50
N GLU A 276 17.38 3.71 -3.67
CA GLU A 276 16.54 4.86 -3.97
C GLU A 276 17.22 6.16 -3.54
N VAL A 277 17.12 7.16 -4.39
CA VAL A 277 17.43 8.56 -4.08
C VAL A 277 16.14 9.35 -4.11
N GLU A 278 15.87 10.10 -3.04
CA GLU A 278 14.72 10.99 -2.91
C GLU A 278 15.21 12.43 -2.76
N TYR A 279 14.58 13.35 -3.49
CA TYR A 279 14.79 14.78 -3.40
C TYR A 279 13.48 15.49 -3.10
N ASP A 280 13.42 16.22 -1.97
CA ASP A 280 12.23 16.86 -1.41
C ASP A 280 12.37 18.39 -1.40
N PRO A 281 12.27 19.07 -2.57
CA PRO A 281 12.32 20.52 -2.60
C PRO A 281 11.11 21.14 -1.89
N GLY A 282 11.30 22.32 -1.36
CA GLY A 282 10.20 23.12 -0.79
C GLY A 282 9.66 22.64 0.55
N THR A 283 10.20 21.56 1.12
CA THR A 283 9.74 20.99 2.40
C THR A 283 10.32 21.70 3.63
N ARG A 284 11.30 22.58 3.43
CA ARG A 284 11.92 23.34 4.55
C ARG A 284 11.02 24.51 4.97
N PRO A 285 10.92 24.80 6.27
CA PRO A 285 10.26 26.00 6.76
C PRO A 285 10.83 27.28 6.09
N GLY A 286 9.94 28.15 5.61
CA GLY A 286 10.34 29.40 4.92
C GLY A 286 10.81 29.22 3.48
N SER A 287 10.69 28.02 2.89
CA SER A 287 10.99 27.83 1.48
C SER A 287 10.04 28.64 0.59
N ARG A 288 10.61 29.30 -0.44
CA ARG A 288 9.84 29.95 -1.50
C ARG A 288 9.43 28.99 -2.61
N VAL A 289 10.04 27.81 -2.66
CA VAL A 289 9.70 26.72 -3.59
C VAL A 289 8.52 25.94 -3.01
N LEU A 290 7.53 25.63 -3.85
CA LEU A 290 6.41 24.78 -3.45
C LEU A 290 6.90 23.34 -3.23
N PRO A 291 6.30 22.60 -2.25
CA PRO A 291 6.72 21.25 -1.91
C PRO A 291 6.59 20.29 -3.09
N GLY A 292 7.57 19.42 -3.22
CA GLY A 292 7.57 18.30 -4.18
C GLY A 292 8.38 17.15 -3.65
N HIS A 293 8.20 15.95 -4.22
CA HIS A 293 8.96 14.75 -3.91
C HIS A 293 9.34 14.07 -5.22
N TYR A 294 10.63 13.82 -5.41
CA TYR A 294 11.18 13.20 -6.61
C TYR A 294 12.02 12.02 -6.19
N LYS A 295 11.67 10.83 -6.70
CA LYS A 295 12.36 9.58 -6.39
C LYS A 295 12.83 8.90 -7.65
N VAL A 296 14.06 8.43 -7.62
CA VAL A 296 14.62 7.54 -8.63
C VAL A 296 15.17 6.32 -7.91
N GLY A 297 14.74 5.15 -8.32
CA GLY A 297 15.18 3.92 -7.71
C GLY A 297 15.46 2.81 -8.72
N VAL A 298 16.35 1.92 -8.32
CA VAL A 298 16.69 0.69 -9.03
C VAL A 298 16.57 -0.48 -8.07
N TYR A 299 16.34 -1.68 -8.59
CA TYR A 299 16.34 -2.88 -7.78
C TYR A 299 16.90 -4.07 -8.55
N TYR A 300 17.45 -5.01 -7.80
CA TYR A 300 17.89 -6.30 -8.31
C TYR A 300 17.43 -7.43 -7.40
N ASP A 301 16.73 -8.42 -7.96
CA ASP A 301 16.23 -9.61 -7.30
C ASP A 301 17.06 -10.82 -7.78
N THR A 302 17.74 -11.49 -6.87
CA THR A 302 18.66 -12.60 -7.17
C THR A 302 17.96 -13.95 -7.39
N ALA A 303 16.62 -14.00 -7.22
CA ALA A 303 15.85 -15.23 -7.32
C ALA A 303 15.96 -15.90 -8.70
N ARG A 304 15.83 -17.22 -8.72
CA ARG A 304 15.61 -17.99 -9.94
C ARG A 304 14.12 -18.14 -10.17
N VAL A 305 13.63 -17.65 -11.30
CA VAL A 305 12.20 -17.58 -11.61
C VAL A 305 11.92 -18.10 -13.03
N PRO A 306 10.69 -18.56 -13.32
CA PRO A 306 10.28 -18.93 -14.67
C PRO A 306 10.40 -17.75 -15.64
N LYS A 307 10.76 -18.04 -16.89
CA LYS A 307 10.68 -17.07 -17.97
C LYS A 307 9.24 -16.95 -18.44
N GLN A 308 8.79 -15.74 -18.73
CA GLN A 308 7.51 -15.53 -19.40
C GLN A 308 7.54 -16.14 -20.82
N GLY A 309 6.46 -16.80 -21.19
CA GLY A 309 6.37 -17.50 -22.47
C GLY A 309 7.18 -18.80 -22.55
N GLY A 310 7.49 -19.42 -21.40
CA GLY A 310 8.17 -20.73 -21.35
C GLY A 310 9.68 -20.65 -21.60
N GLY A 311 10.30 -21.80 -21.84
CA GLY A 311 11.75 -21.91 -22.11
C GLY A 311 12.63 -21.86 -20.87
N GLY A 312 12.14 -22.40 -19.73
CA GLY A 312 12.93 -22.61 -18.53
C GLY A 312 12.94 -21.44 -17.56
N THR A 313 14.02 -21.30 -16.79
CA THR A 313 14.17 -20.30 -15.74
C THR A 313 15.26 -19.28 -16.08
N VAL A 314 15.19 -18.12 -15.45
CA VAL A 314 16.25 -17.10 -15.42
C VAL A 314 16.65 -16.85 -13.96
N ARG A 315 17.92 -16.57 -13.72
CA ARG A 315 18.43 -16.12 -12.43
C ARG A 315 18.74 -14.64 -12.50
N GLY A 316 18.20 -13.93 -11.55
CA GLY A 316 18.36 -12.48 -11.45
C GLY A 316 17.40 -11.72 -12.37
N ARG A 317 16.81 -10.69 -11.82
CA ARG A 317 15.92 -9.76 -12.53
C ARG A 317 16.02 -8.39 -11.89
N GLY A 318 16.01 -7.35 -12.69
CA GLY A 318 16.12 -5.97 -12.20
C GLY A 318 15.20 -5.03 -12.93
N GLY A 319 14.93 -3.91 -12.33
CA GLY A 319 14.13 -2.85 -12.89
C GLY A 319 14.48 -1.50 -12.28
N PHE A 320 13.82 -0.46 -12.75
CA PHE A 320 13.95 0.88 -12.22
C PHE A 320 12.60 1.58 -12.19
N TYR A 321 12.52 2.63 -11.38
CA TYR A 321 11.35 3.49 -11.25
C TYR A 321 11.70 4.95 -11.06
N ILE A 322 10.80 5.80 -11.52
CA ILE A 322 10.81 7.25 -11.29
C ILE A 322 9.43 7.62 -10.77
N LEU A 323 9.39 8.30 -9.62
CA LEU A 323 8.17 8.81 -9.01
C LEU A 323 8.37 10.30 -8.76
N ALA A 324 7.38 11.10 -9.08
CA ALA A 324 7.44 12.54 -8.85
C ALA A 324 6.07 13.07 -8.47
N ASP A 325 6.04 13.96 -7.50
CA ASP A 325 4.90 14.84 -7.27
C ASP A 325 5.38 16.27 -6.98
N GLN A 326 4.58 17.24 -7.37
CA GLN A 326 4.89 18.65 -7.23
C GLN A 326 3.62 19.46 -7.01
N MET A 327 3.57 20.19 -5.91
CA MET A 327 2.58 21.25 -5.75
C MET A 327 2.88 22.35 -6.76
N ILE A 328 1.92 22.65 -7.64
CA ILE A 328 2.04 23.66 -8.70
C ILE A 328 1.31 24.95 -8.37
N TYR A 329 0.39 24.89 -7.42
CA TYR A 329 -0.37 26.05 -6.94
C TYR A 329 -0.69 25.90 -5.48
N ARG A 330 -0.54 27.00 -4.71
CA ARG A 330 -0.94 27.11 -3.29
C ARG A 330 -1.85 28.32 -3.13
N GLU A 331 -2.92 28.16 -2.39
CA GLU A 331 -3.84 29.23 -2.06
C GLU A 331 -3.37 29.97 -0.79
N GLY A 332 -2.66 31.06 -0.98
CA GLY A 332 -2.04 31.81 0.13
C GLY A 332 -1.04 30.96 0.92
N ASP A 333 -1.05 31.09 2.25
CA ASP A 333 -0.21 30.32 3.17
C ASP A 333 -0.91 29.05 3.68
N SER A 334 -2.01 28.65 3.06
CA SER A 334 -2.79 27.49 3.47
C SER A 334 -2.20 26.17 2.93
N SER A 335 -2.76 25.03 3.39
CA SER A 335 -2.50 23.71 2.79
C SER A 335 -3.29 23.47 1.50
N ARG A 336 -4.19 24.40 1.12
CA ARG A 336 -5.03 24.30 -0.08
C ARG A 336 -4.19 24.54 -1.33
N GLY A 337 -4.47 23.79 -2.38
CA GLY A 337 -3.70 23.95 -3.61
C GLY A 337 -3.89 22.80 -4.58
N VAL A 338 -3.06 22.80 -5.61
CA VAL A 338 -3.06 21.80 -6.68
C VAL A 338 -1.68 21.18 -6.79
N SER A 339 -1.64 19.86 -6.80
CA SER A 339 -0.44 19.06 -7.03
C SER A 339 -0.62 18.15 -8.23
N LEU A 340 0.43 17.99 -9.01
CA LEU A 340 0.55 16.97 -10.06
C LEU A 340 1.40 15.83 -9.54
N PHE A 341 1.15 14.60 -10.02
CA PHE A 341 2.04 13.48 -9.78
C PHE A 341 2.23 12.62 -11.03
N GLY A 342 3.32 11.88 -11.06
CA GLY A 342 3.63 10.93 -12.12
C GLY A 342 4.45 9.75 -11.60
N GLN A 343 4.27 8.59 -12.25
CA GLN A 343 5.01 7.36 -11.99
C GLN A 343 5.43 6.74 -13.33
N PHE A 344 6.65 6.24 -13.36
CA PHE A 344 7.14 5.41 -14.44
C PHE A 344 7.96 4.25 -13.89
N THR A 345 7.76 3.04 -14.43
CA THR A 345 8.64 1.91 -14.17
C THR A 345 8.99 1.17 -15.45
N ALA A 346 10.18 0.57 -15.45
CA ALA A 346 10.57 -0.46 -16.39
C ALA A 346 11.00 -1.70 -15.62
N ASN A 347 10.37 -2.82 -15.94
CA ASN A 347 10.50 -4.09 -15.22
C ASN A 347 11.23 -5.14 -16.07
N PRO A 348 11.66 -6.27 -15.44
CA PRO A 348 12.41 -7.30 -16.14
C PRO A 348 11.53 -8.00 -17.20
N GLN A 349 11.82 -7.76 -18.48
CA GLN A 349 11.05 -8.28 -19.62
C GLN A 349 11.12 -9.82 -19.80
N VAL A 350 12.02 -10.51 -19.08
CA VAL A 350 12.15 -11.97 -19.20
C VAL A 350 11.20 -12.71 -18.28
N SER A 351 10.89 -12.14 -17.14
CA SER A 351 10.14 -12.79 -16.05
C SER A 351 8.93 -12.00 -15.54
N GLY A 352 8.78 -10.75 -15.93
CA GLY A 352 7.67 -9.90 -15.54
C GLY A 352 6.44 -10.06 -16.45
N GLN A 353 5.26 -9.76 -15.94
CA GLN A 353 4.03 -9.68 -16.73
C GLN A 353 3.79 -8.28 -17.27
N ILE A 354 4.24 -7.25 -16.53
CA ILE A 354 4.13 -5.83 -16.86
C ILE A 354 5.51 -5.32 -17.24
N SER A 355 5.73 -5.04 -18.51
CA SER A 355 7.04 -4.54 -18.99
C SER A 355 7.27 -3.07 -18.66
N ARG A 356 6.23 -2.25 -18.71
CA ARG A 356 6.24 -0.82 -18.41
C ARG A 356 4.98 -0.41 -17.69
N TRP A 357 5.13 0.59 -16.84
CA TRP A 357 4.05 1.19 -16.09
C TRP A 357 4.10 2.71 -16.21
N TYR A 358 2.95 3.31 -16.37
CA TYR A 358 2.75 4.74 -16.37
C TYR A 358 1.58 5.07 -15.46
N ALA A 359 1.73 6.04 -14.58
CA ALA A 359 0.61 6.62 -13.85
C ALA A 359 0.82 8.11 -13.68
N GLY A 360 -0.27 8.85 -13.53
CA GLY A 360 -0.21 10.27 -13.27
C GLY A 360 -1.58 10.84 -12.98
N GLY A 361 -1.58 12.08 -12.51
CA GLY A 361 -2.83 12.75 -12.20
C GLY A 361 -2.65 14.08 -11.51
N VAL A 362 -3.79 14.63 -11.11
CA VAL A 362 -3.90 15.91 -10.43
C VAL A 362 -4.72 15.71 -9.14
N ILE A 363 -4.24 16.30 -8.05
CA ILE A 363 -4.94 16.36 -6.77
C ILE A 363 -5.15 17.82 -6.42
N LYS A 364 -6.39 18.20 -6.09
CA LYS A 364 -6.73 19.48 -5.51
C LYS A 364 -7.18 19.31 -4.07
N ILE A 365 -6.55 20.04 -3.15
CA ILE A 365 -6.91 20.09 -1.73
C ILE A 365 -7.67 21.40 -1.47
N GLY A 366 -8.79 21.33 -0.74
CA GLY A 366 -9.58 22.49 -0.33
C GLY A 366 -10.39 23.10 -1.47
N THR A 367 -11.14 22.30 -2.23
CA THR A 367 -11.92 22.79 -3.39
C THR A 367 -13.06 23.71 -2.99
N PHE A 368 -13.78 23.39 -1.91
CA PHE A 368 -14.95 24.14 -1.49
C PHE A 368 -14.64 25.02 -0.26
N LYS A 369 -15.33 26.16 -0.14
CA LYS A 369 -15.18 27.07 1.01
C LYS A 369 -15.55 26.36 2.31
N GLY A 370 -14.70 26.46 3.33
CA GLY A 370 -14.90 25.78 4.62
C GLY A 370 -14.64 24.26 4.59
N ARG A 371 -14.08 23.74 3.48
CA ARG A 371 -13.74 22.33 3.25
C ARG A 371 -12.25 22.21 2.90
N ASP A 372 -11.39 22.71 3.77
CA ASP A 372 -9.96 22.90 3.49
C ASP A 372 -9.17 21.58 3.43
N ALA A 373 -9.70 20.53 4.05
CA ALA A 373 -9.08 19.19 4.07
C ALA A 373 -9.65 18.23 3.03
N ASP A 374 -10.73 18.62 2.31
CA ASP A 374 -11.30 17.77 1.26
C ASP A 374 -10.37 17.70 0.05
N THR A 375 -10.37 16.56 -0.62
CA THR A 375 -9.53 16.31 -1.80
C THR A 375 -10.37 15.94 -3.01
N ILE A 376 -10.00 16.42 -4.19
CA ILE A 376 -10.48 15.91 -5.47
C ILE A 376 -9.27 15.37 -6.22
N GLY A 377 -9.35 14.12 -6.69
CA GLY A 377 -8.33 13.47 -7.49
C GLY A 377 -8.86 13.04 -8.84
N LEU A 378 -8.12 13.34 -9.90
CA LEU A 378 -8.31 12.75 -11.22
C LEU A 378 -6.97 12.13 -11.63
N GLY A 379 -6.98 10.81 -11.90
CA GLY A 379 -5.78 10.06 -12.22
C GLY A 379 -5.99 9.04 -13.31
N PHE A 380 -4.88 8.63 -13.92
CA PHE A 380 -4.81 7.49 -14.82
C PHE A 380 -3.64 6.59 -14.46
N THR A 381 -3.76 5.32 -14.78
CA THR A 381 -2.66 4.36 -14.74
C THR A 381 -2.76 3.43 -15.95
N HIS A 382 -1.61 3.09 -16.53
CA HIS A 382 -1.51 2.21 -17.69
C HIS A 382 -0.40 1.18 -17.47
N ALA A 383 -0.77 -0.09 -17.58
CA ALA A 383 0.16 -1.22 -17.49
C ALA A 383 0.29 -1.90 -18.86
N VAL A 384 1.52 -2.04 -19.34
CA VAL A 384 1.83 -2.67 -20.64
C VAL A 384 2.14 -4.14 -20.43
N VAL A 385 1.41 -5.03 -21.09
CA VAL A 385 1.68 -6.48 -21.08
C VAL A 385 3.09 -6.72 -21.64
N ASP A 386 3.84 -7.62 -20.98
CA ASP A 386 5.18 -7.99 -21.44
C ASP A 386 5.15 -8.54 -22.88
N PRO A 387 5.99 -8.04 -23.80
CA PRO A 387 5.98 -8.45 -25.19
C PRO A 387 6.29 -9.96 -25.39
N ARG A 388 7.09 -10.59 -24.51
CA ARG A 388 7.39 -12.03 -24.61
C ARG A 388 6.18 -12.85 -24.19
N LEU A 389 5.55 -12.48 -23.09
CA LEU A 389 4.31 -13.10 -22.62
C LEU A 389 3.23 -12.97 -23.68
N ARG A 390 3.05 -11.78 -24.25
CA ARG A 390 2.08 -11.54 -25.32
C ARG A 390 2.38 -12.39 -26.56
N ARG A 391 3.63 -12.42 -27.02
CA ARG A 391 4.04 -13.25 -28.17
C ARG A 391 3.74 -14.72 -27.92
N PHE A 392 4.10 -15.24 -26.77
CA PHE A 392 3.83 -16.63 -26.39
C PHE A 392 2.34 -16.97 -26.51
N HIS A 393 1.46 -16.13 -25.97
CA HIS A 393 0.02 -16.35 -26.04
C HIS A 393 -0.52 -16.24 -27.49
N VAL A 394 -0.01 -15.32 -28.28
CA VAL A 394 -0.36 -15.20 -29.72
C VAL A 394 0.04 -16.44 -30.48
N ASP A 395 1.26 -16.94 -30.27
CA ASP A 395 1.82 -18.10 -30.98
C ASP A 395 1.17 -19.44 -30.52
N THR A 396 0.67 -19.50 -29.29
CA THR A 396 0.04 -20.70 -28.71
C THR A 396 -1.50 -20.59 -28.62
N ALA A 397 -2.07 -19.59 -29.26
CA ALA A 397 -3.53 -19.39 -29.25
C ALA A 397 -4.27 -20.62 -29.81
N PRO A 398 -5.39 -21.06 -29.19
CA PRO A 398 -6.18 -22.21 -29.65
C PRO A 398 -6.64 -22.09 -31.10
N VAL A 399 -6.91 -20.85 -31.53
CA VAL A 399 -7.20 -20.50 -32.93
C VAL A 399 -6.12 -19.57 -33.41
N PRO A 400 -5.37 -19.92 -34.47
CA PRO A 400 -4.31 -19.07 -35.01
C PRO A 400 -4.80 -17.64 -35.27
N GLY A 401 -4.07 -16.66 -34.75
CA GLY A 401 -4.38 -15.23 -34.90
C GLY A 401 -5.47 -14.66 -33.99
N SER A 402 -6.20 -15.49 -33.21
CA SER A 402 -7.30 -15.02 -32.33
C SER A 402 -6.85 -14.03 -31.24
N TYR A 403 -5.61 -14.09 -30.81
CA TYR A 403 -5.06 -13.18 -29.79
C TYR A 403 -4.24 -12.02 -30.36
N ALA A 404 -4.01 -11.98 -31.67
CA ALA A 404 -3.21 -10.92 -32.28
C ALA A 404 -3.86 -9.53 -32.16
N SER A 405 -5.19 -9.47 -32.19
CA SER A 405 -5.99 -8.25 -32.08
C SER A 405 -6.30 -7.82 -30.64
N LEU A 406 -5.91 -8.64 -29.62
CA LEU A 406 -6.17 -8.28 -28.25
C LEU A 406 -5.31 -7.10 -27.78
N PRO A 407 -5.80 -6.29 -26.83
CA PRO A 407 -5.06 -5.17 -26.27
C PRO A 407 -3.72 -5.57 -25.69
N ALA A 408 -2.75 -4.68 -25.79
CA ALA A 408 -1.38 -4.89 -25.28
C ALA A 408 -1.17 -4.30 -23.87
N GLY A 409 -2.23 -3.80 -23.25
CA GLY A 409 -2.16 -3.21 -21.93
C GLY A 409 -3.54 -2.87 -21.40
N GLU A 410 -3.60 -2.53 -20.13
CA GLU A 410 -4.80 -2.16 -19.39
C GLU A 410 -4.65 -0.75 -18.85
N THR A 411 -5.73 0.05 -18.87
CA THR A 411 -5.76 1.40 -18.33
C THR A 411 -6.87 1.53 -17.32
N ALA A 412 -6.61 2.16 -16.17
CA ALA A 412 -7.61 2.61 -15.24
C ALA A 412 -7.62 4.14 -15.18
N LEU A 413 -8.80 4.74 -15.31
CA LEU A 413 -9.06 6.16 -15.04
C LEU A 413 -9.86 6.23 -13.74
N GLU A 414 -9.54 7.16 -12.85
CA GLU A 414 -10.21 7.32 -11.57
C GLU A 414 -10.50 8.78 -11.27
N LEU A 415 -11.73 9.06 -10.83
CA LEU A 415 -12.15 10.31 -10.22
C LEU A 415 -12.61 10.03 -8.80
N SER A 416 -11.94 10.62 -7.82
CA SER A 416 -12.25 10.45 -6.41
C SER A 416 -12.46 11.78 -5.69
N TYR A 417 -13.37 11.78 -4.70
CA TYR A 417 -13.61 12.91 -3.80
C TYR A 417 -13.46 12.47 -2.36
N GLY A 418 -12.39 12.91 -1.68
CA GLY A 418 -12.16 12.64 -0.27
C GLY A 418 -12.87 13.67 0.61
N PHE A 419 -14.04 13.33 1.14
CA PHE A 419 -14.78 14.12 2.10
C PHE A 419 -14.21 13.87 3.50
N GLN A 420 -13.45 14.83 4.05
CA GLN A 420 -12.95 14.79 5.42
C GLN A 420 -14.08 15.17 6.38
N ALA A 421 -14.85 14.19 6.87
CA ALA A 421 -15.98 14.41 7.76
C ALA A 421 -15.53 14.95 9.12
N ASN A 422 -14.40 14.44 9.63
CA ASN A 422 -13.69 14.93 10.81
C ASN A 422 -12.24 14.39 10.80
N ARG A 423 -11.43 14.65 11.84
CA ARG A 423 -10.00 14.28 11.86
C ARG A 423 -9.72 12.77 11.73
N TRP A 424 -10.67 11.93 12.09
CA TRP A 424 -10.51 10.47 12.08
C TRP A 424 -11.36 9.75 11.02
N LEU A 425 -12.18 10.47 10.23
CA LEU A 425 -13.10 9.89 9.26
C LEU A 425 -13.01 10.58 7.90
N VAL A 426 -12.67 9.80 6.89
CA VAL A 426 -12.77 10.17 5.48
C VAL A 426 -13.80 9.27 4.80
N ILE A 427 -14.70 9.87 4.03
CA ILE A 427 -15.67 9.19 3.16
C ILE A 427 -15.32 9.56 1.73
N ARG A 428 -15.12 8.57 0.85
CA ARG A 428 -14.64 8.82 -0.50
C ARG A 428 -15.54 8.15 -1.54
N PRO A 429 -16.53 8.87 -2.12
CA PRO A 429 -17.15 8.45 -3.36
C PRO A 429 -16.12 8.40 -4.49
N ASP A 430 -16.26 7.41 -5.36
CA ASP A 430 -15.26 7.05 -6.34
C ASP A 430 -15.88 6.52 -7.63
N VAL A 431 -15.28 6.88 -8.75
CA VAL A 431 -15.68 6.44 -10.09
C VAL A 431 -14.45 5.97 -10.83
N GLN A 432 -14.46 4.73 -11.31
CA GLN A 432 -13.36 4.18 -12.10
C GLN A 432 -13.87 3.67 -13.45
N TYR A 433 -13.12 4.00 -14.51
CA TYR A 433 -13.34 3.47 -15.84
C TYR A 433 -12.13 2.66 -16.28
N ILE A 434 -12.34 1.37 -16.50
CA ILE A 434 -11.30 0.42 -16.86
C ILE A 434 -11.38 0.14 -18.37
N ILE A 435 -10.31 0.44 -19.06
CA ILE A 435 -10.14 0.23 -20.49
C ILE A 435 -9.30 -1.03 -20.68
N ASP A 436 -9.81 -1.94 -21.53
CA ASP A 436 -9.17 -3.21 -21.87
C ASP A 436 -8.90 -4.13 -20.64
N PRO A 437 -9.88 -4.37 -19.77
CA PRO A 437 -9.68 -5.15 -18.54
C PRO A 437 -9.25 -6.60 -18.78
N GLY A 438 -9.45 -7.12 -20.01
CA GLY A 438 -9.04 -8.46 -20.41
C GLY A 438 -7.60 -8.60 -20.92
N ALA A 439 -6.84 -7.49 -21.02
CA ALA A 439 -5.51 -7.49 -21.66
C ALA A 439 -4.54 -8.52 -21.05
N PHE A 440 -4.46 -8.61 -19.74
CA PHE A 440 -3.60 -9.56 -19.03
C PHE A 440 -4.16 -10.99 -18.98
N GLY A 441 -5.46 -11.15 -19.22
CA GLY A 441 -6.14 -12.45 -19.34
C GLY A 441 -6.22 -12.98 -20.76
N PHE A 442 -5.64 -12.28 -21.73
CA PHE A 442 -5.69 -12.62 -23.18
C PHE A 442 -7.11 -12.91 -23.67
N ARG A 443 -8.05 -12.07 -23.27
CA ARG A 443 -9.47 -12.16 -23.66
C ARG A 443 -10.03 -10.79 -24.04
N SER A 444 -11.00 -10.79 -24.94
CA SER A 444 -11.81 -9.60 -25.22
C SER A 444 -12.82 -9.41 -24.10
N THR A 445 -12.70 -8.36 -23.34
CA THR A 445 -13.62 -8.00 -22.26
C THR A 445 -14.03 -6.56 -22.47
N PRO A 446 -15.32 -6.22 -22.45
CA PRO A 446 -15.78 -4.84 -22.60
C PRO A 446 -15.16 -3.93 -21.53
N ASN A 447 -14.91 -2.68 -21.89
CA ASN A 447 -14.51 -1.66 -20.92
C ASN A 447 -15.54 -1.58 -19.79
N ALA A 448 -15.08 -1.35 -18.56
CA ALA A 448 -15.94 -1.43 -17.40
C ALA A 448 -16.05 -0.08 -16.68
N LEU A 449 -17.26 0.23 -16.22
CA LEU A 449 -17.51 1.35 -15.31
C LEU A 449 -17.81 0.80 -13.92
N ALA A 450 -17.03 1.23 -12.94
CA ALA A 450 -17.22 0.90 -11.53
C ALA A 450 -17.50 2.16 -10.71
N LEU A 451 -18.50 2.08 -9.83
CA LEU A 451 -18.87 3.12 -8.88
C LEU A 451 -18.68 2.59 -7.47
N GLY A 452 -18.10 3.40 -6.59
CA GLY A 452 -17.77 2.95 -5.25
C GLY A 452 -17.78 3.99 -4.17
N LEU A 453 -17.65 3.49 -2.97
CA LEU A 453 -17.50 4.27 -1.75
C LEU A 453 -16.44 3.63 -0.87
N GLN A 454 -15.42 4.40 -0.50
CA GLN A 454 -14.45 4.03 0.51
C GLN A 454 -14.72 4.80 1.80
N VAL A 455 -14.62 4.13 2.94
CA VAL A 455 -14.63 4.75 4.27
C VAL A 455 -13.33 4.41 4.97
N ARG A 456 -12.61 5.43 5.42
CA ARG A 456 -11.38 5.29 6.21
C ARG A 456 -11.58 5.88 7.59
N MET A 457 -11.21 5.11 8.62
CA MET A 457 -11.30 5.54 10.01
C MET A 457 -9.96 5.32 10.72
N GLN A 458 -9.57 6.30 11.52
CA GLN A 458 -8.47 6.18 12.48
C GLN A 458 -9.03 5.79 13.86
N LEU A 459 -8.54 4.67 14.42
CA LEU A 459 -9.07 4.07 15.66
C LEU A 459 -8.41 4.58 16.93
#